data_0780c502680993a1530312c3d5d6cc78
#
_entry.id   0780c502680993a1530312c3d5d6cc78
#
_cell.length_a   1.000
_cell.length_b   1.000
_cell.length_c   1.000
_cell.angle_alpha   90.00
_cell.angle_beta   90.00
_cell.angle_gamma   90.00
#
_symmetry.space_group_name_H-M   'P 1'
#
loop_
_entity.id
_entity.type
_entity.pdbx_description
1 polymer ?
#
loop_
_entity_poly.entity_id
_entity_poly.type
_entity_poly.pdbx_seq_one_letter_code
_entity_poly.pdbx_strand_id
1 'polypeptide(L)'
;LWVETSFDSDGNGKPDRMHVDVTRQKQTGTDGLKVPVVYETSPYFAGVGSTGKEYFWDPKHELGARPASRPAMPPIAFADRKSRGGVISQSLVRTWVPRGFAVVHSESPGTGLSQGCPSCGGENESLAPKAVIDWLNGRAKGFTAPDGTDEIKATWCTGKVGMTGTSY
;
A
#
# COMPACT_ATOMS: atom_id res chain seq x y z
N LEU A 1 9.59 -3.23 0.64
CA LEU A 1 9.59 -4.55 -0.03
C LEU A 1 8.30 -4.73 -0.84
N TRP A 2 8.22 -5.77 -1.67
CA TRP A 2 7.07 -6.07 -2.50
C TRP A 2 6.62 -7.52 -2.29
N VAL A 3 5.33 -7.71 -2.02
CA VAL A 3 4.73 -9.04 -1.81
C VAL A 3 3.94 -9.43 -3.04
N GLU A 4 4.22 -10.61 -3.58
CA GLU A 4 3.56 -11.15 -4.76
C GLU A 4 2.17 -11.67 -4.41
N THR A 5 1.21 -11.30 -5.23
CA THR A 5 -0.18 -11.72 -5.11
C THR A 5 -0.48 -12.93 -5.99
N SER A 6 -1.72 -13.39 -5.98
CA SER A 6 -2.22 -14.46 -6.86
C SER A 6 -2.96 -13.94 -8.10
N PHE A 7 -2.95 -12.64 -8.35
CA PHE A 7 -3.70 -12.00 -9.43
C PHE A 7 -2.82 -11.09 -10.28
N ASP A 8 -3.27 -10.82 -11.49
CA ASP A 8 -2.75 -9.86 -12.46
C ASP A 8 -3.93 -8.94 -12.83
N SER A 9 -4.03 -7.79 -12.19
CA SER A 9 -5.17 -6.88 -12.36
C SER A 9 -4.96 -5.82 -13.44
N ASP A 10 -3.72 -5.64 -13.91
CA ASP A 10 -3.39 -4.73 -15.01
C ASP A 10 -3.23 -5.45 -16.37
N GLY A 11 -3.28 -6.80 -16.37
CA GLY A 11 -3.24 -7.62 -17.58
C GLY A 11 -1.87 -7.70 -18.26
N ASN A 12 -0.80 -7.47 -17.50
CA ASN A 12 0.56 -7.49 -18.05
C ASN A 12 1.20 -8.90 -18.14
N GLY A 13 0.47 -9.94 -17.72
CA GLY A 13 0.91 -11.34 -17.74
C GLY A 13 1.76 -11.76 -16.55
N LYS A 14 1.85 -10.94 -15.51
CA LYS A 14 2.60 -11.22 -14.28
C LYS A 14 1.73 -10.98 -13.06
N PRO A 15 1.90 -11.76 -11.98
CA PRO A 15 1.24 -11.45 -10.71
C PRO A 15 1.63 -10.06 -10.21
N ASP A 16 0.65 -9.29 -9.76
CA ASP A 16 0.89 -7.99 -9.16
C ASP A 16 1.66 -8.11 -7.86
N ARG A 17 2.51 -7.13 -7.55
CA ARG A 17 3.23 -7.05 -6.29
C ARG A 17 2.81 -5.83 -5.50
N MET A 18 2.44 -6.05 -4.24
CA MET A 18 2.04 -5.01 -3.32
C MET A 18 3.25 -4.45 -2.59
N HIS A 19 3.39 -3.13 -2.62
CA HIS A 19 4.40 -2.45 -1.82
C HIS A 19 4.06 -2.53 -0.33
N VAL A 20 5.05 -2.89 0.47
CA VAL A 20 4.90 -3.13 1.91
C VAL A 20 6.03 -2.47 2.68
N ASP A 21 5.66 -1.65 3.65
CA ASP A 21 6.57 -1.07 4.63
C ASP A 21 6.47 -1.81 5.97
N VAL A 22 7.62 -2.07 6.59
CA VAL A 22 7.72 -2.80 7.87
C VAL A 22 8.52 -1.97 8.85
N THR A 23 7.90 -1.63 9.97
CA THR A 23 8.57 -1.01 11.12
C THR A 23 8.57 -1.97 12.31
N ARG A 24 9.75 -2.32 12.80
CA ARG A 24 9.93 -3.29 13.87
C ARG A 24 11.15 -2.98 14.74
N GLN A 25 11.21 -3.56 15.91
CA GLN A 25 12.37 -3.42 16.79
C GLN A 25 13.62 -4.05 16.16
N LYS A 26 14.79 -3.42 16.38
CA LYS A 26 16.07 -3.88 15.83
C LYS A 26 16.39 -5.32 16.25
N GLN A 27 16.04 -5.70 17.46
CA GLN A 27 16.27 -7.04 18.03
C GLN A 27 15.60 -8.17 17.24
N THR A 28 14.56 -7.86 16.47
CA THR A 28 13.95 -8.82 15.56
C THR A 28 14.86 -9.22 14.39
N GLY A 29 15.90 -8.42 14.11
CA GLY A 29 16.91 -8.71 13.09
C GLY A 29 18.25 -9.16 13.64
N THR A 30 18.58 -8.79 14.90
CA THR A 30 19.89 -9.08 15.50
C THR A 30 19.85 -10.26 16.49
N ASP A 31 18.76 -10.40 17.26
CA ASP A 31 18.70 -11.30 18.40
C ASP A 31 17.70 -12.45 18.21
N GLY A 32 17.15 -12.59 16.98
CA GLY A 32 16.18 -13.63 16.65
C GLY A 32 14.80 -13.44 17.32
N LEU A 33 14.55 -12.26 17.91
CA LEU A 33 13.25 -11.95 18.49
C LEU A 33 12.15 -12.04 17.45
N LYS A 34 11.08 -12.78 17.75
CA LYS A 34 9.87 -12.84 16.92
C LYS A 34 8.74 -12.07 17.58
N VAL A 35 8.03 -11.29 16.77
CA VAL A 35 6.95 -10.41 17.23
C VAL A 35 5.68 -10.61 16.43
N PRO A 36 4.49 -10.39 17.04
CA PRO A 36 3.24 -10.30 16.30
C PRO A 36 3.17 -8.98 15.51
N VAL A 37 2.21 -8.88 14.60
CA VAL A 37 2.05 -7.78 13.68
C VAL A 37 0.73 -7.05 13.90
N VAL A 38 0.77 -5.73 13.87
CA VAL A 38 -0.37 -4.85 13.59
C VAL A 38 -0.24 -4.41 12.14
N TYR A 39 -1.24 -4.73 11.33
CA TYR A 39 -1.23 -4.50 9.89
C TYR A 39 -2.36 -3.56 9.47
N GLU A 40 -2.01 -2.59 8.65
CA GLU A 40 -2.94 -1.67 8.02
C GLU A 40 -2.67 -1.62 6.52
N THR A 41 -3.71 -1.70 5.70
CA THR A 41 -3.66 -1.49 4.24
C THR A 41 -4.54 -0.32 3.87
N SER A 42 -4.11 0.50 2.91
CA SER A 42 -4.91 1.65 2.49
C SER A 42 -4.38 2.25 1.18
N PRO A 43 -5.24 2.75 0.29
CA PRO A 43 -4.82 3.52 -0.87
C PRO A 43 -4.23 4.89 -0.51
N TYR A 44 -4.42 5.35 0.73
CA TYR A 44 -4.03 6.69 1.16
C TYR A 44 -2.56 6.82 1.55
N PHE A 45 -1.81 5.74 1.72
CA PHE A 45 -0.38 5.82 2.07
C PHE A 45 0.48 6.47 1.00
N ALA A 46 0.07 6.36 -0.27
CA ALA A 46 0.71 7.06 -1.38
C ALA A 46 0.44 8.57 -1.39
N GLY A 47 -0.36 9.05 -0.47
CA GLY A 47 -0.92 10.38 -0.43
C GLY A 47 -2.24 10.45 -1.20
N VAL A 48 -3.19 11.17 -0.62
CA VAL A 48 -4.40 11.59 -1.34
C VAL A 48 -3.95 12.60 -2.38
N GLY A 49 -4.49 12.50 -3.59
CA GLY A 49 -4.16 13.38 -4.69
C GLY A 49 -4.21 14.87 -4.31
N SER A 50 -3.55 15.69 -5.10
CA SER A 50 -3.48 17.15 -4.92
C SER A 50 -4.87 17.74 -4.66
N THR A 51 -4.96 18.58 -3.64
CA THR A 51 -6.14 19.41 -3.36
C THR A 51 -6.14 20.70 -4.18
N GLY A 52 -5.61 20.66 -5.40
CA GLY A 52 -5.63 21.79 -6.32
C GLY A 52 -7.05 22.27 -6.63
N LYS A 53 -7.18 23.53 -7.00
CA LYS A 53 -8.49 24.13 -7.33
C LYS A 53 -9.24 23.39 -8.44
N GLU A 54 -8.53 22.72 -9.31
CA GLU A 54 -9.04 21.91 -10.43
C GLU A 54 -9.86 20.69 -10.00
N TYR A 55 -9.74 20.28 -8.73
CA TYR A 55 -10.49 19.15 -8.20
C TYR A 55 -11.72 19.53 -7.38
N PHE A 56 -11.92 20.82 -7.14
CA PHE A 56 -13.07 21.29 -6.39
C PHE A 56 -14.24 21.62 -7.29
N TRP A 57 -15.42 21.27 -6.82
CA TRP A 57 -16.67 21.73 -7.42
C TRP A 57 -16.72 23.27 -7.40
N ASP A 58 -17.07 23.87 -8.54
CA ASP A 58 -17.35 25.31 -8.62
C ASP A 58 -18.72 25.59 -7.98
N PRO A 59 -18.76 26.22 -6.79
CA PRO A 59 -20.03 26.52 -6.13
C PRO A 59 -20.87 27.56 -6.86
N LYS A 60 -20.31 28.24 -7.87
CA LYS A 60 -21.01 29.19 -8.74
C LYS A 60 -21.55 28.56 -10.03
N HIS A 61 -21.30 27.26 -10.20
CA HIS A 61 -21.82 26.55 -11.37
C HIS A 61 -23.36 26.49 -11.29
N GLU A 62 -24.03 27.09 -12.24
CA GLU A 62 -25.49 27.04 -12.33
C GLU A 62 -25.98 25.66 -12.75
N LEU A 63 -27.00 25.17 -12.05
CA LEU A 63 -27.59 23.86 -12.36
C LEU A 63 -28.17 23.89 -13.79
N GLY A 64 -27.77 22.93 -14.62
CA GLY A 64 -28.17 22.84 -16.01
C GLY A 64 -27.30 23.64 -17.00
N ALA A 65 -26.38 24.47 -16.54
CA ALA A 65 -25.41 25.09 -17.40
C ALA A 65 -24.45 24.02 -17.97
N ARG A 66 -24.10 24.15 -19.25
CA ARG A 66 -23.11 23.28 -19.86
C ARG A 66 -21.77 23.51 -19.15
N PRO A 67 -21.13 22.45 -18.57
CA PRO A 67 -19.85 22.63 -17.94
C PRO A 67 -18.83 23.19 -18.94
N ALA A 68 -17.98 24.10 -18.46
CA ALA A 68 -16.87 24.60 -19.26
C ALA A 68 -16.06 23.41 -19.81
N SER A 69 -15.60 23.50 -21.05
CA SER A 69 -14.72 22.48 -21.60
C SER A 69 -13.49 22.39 -20.70
N ARG A 70 -13.21 21.20 -20.17
CA ARG A 70 -11.98 20.99 -19.42
C ARG A 70 -10.79 21.32 -20.33
N PRO A 71 -9.85 22.16 -19.88
CA PRO A 71 -8.60 22.27 -20.59
C PRO A 71 -7.98 20.87 -20.71
N ALA A 72 -7.38 20.55 -21.85
CA ALA A 72 -6.67 19.29 -22.03
C ALA A 72 -5.68 19.16 -20.88
N MET A 73 -5.84 18.11 -20.04
CA MET A 73 -4.86 17.85 -18.99
C MET A 73 -3.52 17.57 -19.68
N PRO A 74 -2.44 18.23 -19.26
CA PRO A 74 -1.12 17.87 -19.75
C PRO A 74 -0.88 16.39 -19.41
N PRO A 75 -0.15 15.65 -20.27
CA PRO A 75 0.20 14.26 -19.97
C PRO A 75 0.83 14.19 -18.58
N ILE A 76 0.27 13.36 -17.71
CA ILE A 76 0.85 13.14 -16.39
C ILE A 76 2.18 12.43 -16.62
N ALA A 77 3.28 13.13 -16.39
CA ALA A 77 4.60 12.51 -16.40
C ALA A 77 4.68 11.53 -15.21
N PHE A 78 4.51 10.25 -15.48
CA PHE A 78 4.63 9.19 -14.46
C PHE A 78 5.99 9.18 -13.75
N ALA A 79 7.02 9.76 -14.36
CA ALA A 79 8.38 9.84 -13.83
C ALA A 79 8.51 10.75 -12.59
N ASP A 80 7.60 11.68 -12.36
CA ASP A 80 7.69 12.65 -11.26
C ASP A 80 6.84 12.31 -10.04
N ARG A 81 6.17 11.17 -10.02
CA ARG A 81 5.62 10.64 -8.78
C ARG A 81 6.77 10.16 -7.89
N LYS A 82 7.51 11.09 -7.34
CA LYS A 82 8.24 10.83 -6.10
C LYS A 82 7.16 10.58 -5.06
N SER A 83 6.79 9.31 -4.93
CA SER A 83 6.10 8.82 -3.76
C SER A 83 6.88 9.40 -2.58
N ARG A 84 6.32 10.36 -1.89
CA ARG A 84 6.75 10.64 -0.52
C ARG A 84 6.45 9.33 0.17
N GLY A 85 7.50 8.57 0.48
CA GLY A 85 7.39 7.23 1.01
C GLY A 85 6.20 7.11 1.94
N GLY A 86 5.41 6.05 1.80
CA GLY A 86 4.08 5.94 2.38
C GLY A 86 4.00 6.58 3.75
N VAL A 87 3.00 7.40 3.97
CA VAL A 87 2.83 8.06 5.27
C VAL A 87 2.34 7.01 6.24
N ILE A 88 3.30 6.20 6.71
CA ILE A 88 3.07 5.24 7.78
C ILE A 88 2.44 6.00 8.95
N SER A 89 1.33 5.50 9.46
CA SER A 89 0.71 6.05 10.65
C SER A 89 1.71 6.05 11.81
N GLN A 90 2.31 7.21 12.06
CA GLN A 90 3.26 7.37 13.14
C GLN A 90 2.64 7.05 14.50
N SER A 91 1.33 7.20 14.64
CA SER A 91 0.60 6.85 15.85
C SER A 91 0.62 5.34 16.11
N LEU A 92 0.42 4.51 15.09
CA LEU A 92 0.51 3.05 15.21
C LEU A 92 1.94 2.63 15.55
N VAL A 93 2.94 3.18 14.86
CA VAL A 93 4.35 2.89 15.12
C VAL A 93 4.73 3.23 16.55
N ARG A 94 4.43 4.45 17.02
CA ARG A 94 4.73 4.90 18.40
C ARG A 94 4.00 4.09 19.47
N THR A 95 2.82 3.59 19.14
CA THR A 95 2.02 2.82 20.10
C THR A 95 2.46 1.38 20.18
N TRP A 96 2.65 0.70 19.07
CA TRP A 96 2.76 -0.76 19.04
C TRP A 96 4.20 -1.26 18.98
N VAL A 97 5.12 -0.57 18.32
CA VAL A 97 6.51 -1.05 18.23
C VAL A 97 7.18 -1.13 19.61
N PRO A 98 7.05 -0.14 20.53
CA PRO A 98 7.59 -0.27 21.88
C PRO A 98 6.94 -1.36 22.74
N ARG A 99 5.74 -1.84 22.32
CA ARG A 99 5.00 -2.90 23.03
C ARG A 99 5.29 -4.30 22.50
N GLY A 100 6.30 -4.44 21.65
CA GLY A 100 6.73 -5.74 21.15
C GLY A 100 5.94 -6.23 19.94
N PHE A 101 5.37 -5.31 19.14
CA PHE A 101 4.77 -5.61 17.85
C PHE A 101 5.62 -5.07 16.71
N ALA A 102 5.49 -5.65 15.54
CA ALA A 102 5.83 -4.97 14.29
C ALA A 102 4.60 -4.26 13.75
N VAL A 103 4.81 -3.15 13.08
CA VAL A 103 3.76 -2.43 12.33
C VAL A 103 4.05 -2.59 10.85
N VAL A 104 3.07 -3.06 10.12
CA VAL A 104 3.15 -3.31 8.68
C VAL A 104 2.10 -2.46 7.98
N HIS A 105 2.50 -1.81 6.89
CA HIS A 105 1.61 -1.05 6.02
C HIS A 105 1.76 -1.56 4.60
N SER A 106 0.65 -1.62 3.86
CA SER A 106 0.69 -1.83 2.42
C SER A 106 -0.21 -0.85 1.69
N GLU A 107 0.15 -0.59 0.45
CA GLU A 107 -0.68 0.21 -0.46
C GLU A 107 -1.61 -0.72 -1.23
N SER A 108 -2.83 -0.24 -1.50
CA SER A 108 -3.80 -0.98 -2.32
C SER A 108 -3.30 -1.17 -3.76
N PRO A 109 -3.81 -2.16 -4.52
CA PRO A 109 -3.42 -2.38 -5.91
C PRO A 109 -3.52 -1.11 -6.75
N GLY A 110 -2.50 -0.85 -7.58
CA GLY A 110 -2.46 0.31 -8.48
C GLY A 110 -2.30 1.66 -7.78
N THR A 111 -2.02 1.69 -6.46
CA THR A 111 -1.76 2.91 -5.71
C THR A 111 -0.32 2.95 -5.20
N GLY A 112 0.24 4.15 -5.09
CA GLY A 112 1.60 4.36 -4.61
C GLY A 112 2.64 3.60 -5.40
N LEU A 113 3.35 2.70 -4.74
CA LEU A 113 4.35 1.82 -5.34
C LEU A 113 3.84 0.39 -5.58
N SER A 114 2.58 0.10 -5.26
CA SER A 114 1.94 -1.19 -5.57
C SER A 114 1.63 -1.28 -7.06
N GLN A 115 1.87 -2.47 -7.63
CA GLN A 115 1.53 -2.81 -9.00
C GLN A 115 0.02 -3.08 -9.14
N GLY A 116 -0.45 -3.21 -10.38
CA GLY A 116 -1.81 -3.55 -10.70
C GLY A 116 -2.71 -2.35 -11.00
N CYS A 117 -4.00 -2.63 -11.09
CA CYS A 117 -5.03 -1.65 -11.43
C CYS A 117 -5.89 -1.32 -10.19
N PRO A 118 -6.07 -0.04 -9.86
CA PRO A 118 -6.92 0.33 -8.73
C PRO A 118 -8.39 0.00 -9.03
N SER A 119 -9.09 -0.49 -8.01
CA SER A 119 -10.52 -0.74 -8.05
C SER A 119 -11.19 -0.06 -6.86
N CYS A 120 -12.49 -0.22 -6.74
CA CYS A 120 -13.26 0.25 -5.59
C CYS A 120 -14.06 -0.94 -5.04
N GLY A 121 -13.51 -1.60 -4.01
CA GLY A 121 -14.08 -2.80 -3.43
C GLY A 121 -13.98 -4.05 -4.31
N GLY A 122 -13.03 -4.07 -5.24
CA GLY A 122 -12.78 -5.23 -6.10
C GLY A 122 -12.15 -6.41 -5.37
N GLU A 123 -12.17 -7.59 -6.00
CA GLU A 123 -11.57 -8.80 -5.44
C GLU A 123 -10.07 -8.63 -5.18
N ASN A 124 -9.36 -7.95 -6.08
CA ASN A 124 -7.93 -7.64 -5.92
C ASN A 124 -7.62 -6.88 -4.64
N GLU A 125 -8.51 -5.98 -4.20
CA GLU A 125 -8.34 -5.24 -2.95
C GLU A 125 -8.51 -6.09 -1.69
N SER A 126 -9.24 -7.18 -1.79
CA SER A 126 -9.36 -8.18 -0.71
C SER A 126 -8.21 -9.19 -0.73
N LEU A 127 -7.75 -9.57 -1.91
CA LEU A 127 -6.67 -10.55 -2.08
C LEU A 127 -5.28 -9.94 -1.81
N ALA A 128 -5.10 -8.63 -2.03
CA ALA A 128 -3.84 -7.95 -1.77
C ALA A 128 -3.42 -8.03 -0.29
N PRO A 129 -4.23 -7.61 0.70
CA PRO A 129 -3.88 -7.76 2.11
C PRO A 129 -3.76 -9.23 2.52
N LYS A 130 -4.56 -10.14 1.93
CA LYS A 130 -4.40 -11.57 2.15
C LYS A 130 -2.99 -12.04 1.76
N ALA A 131 -2.47 -11.61 0.62
CA ALA A 131 -1.11 -11.98 0.18
C ALA A 131 -0.05 -11.49 1.17
N VAL A 132 -0.19 -10.29 1.73
CA VAL A 132 0.71 -9.77 2.76
C VAL A 132 0.65 -10.62 4.04
N ILE A 133 -0.55 -11.01 4.49
CA ILE A 133 -0.71 -11.91 5.63
C ILE A 133 -0.08 -13.28 5.33
N ASP A 134 -0.23 -13.78 4.12
CA ASP A 134 0.37 -15.04 3.69
C ASP A 134 1.91 -14.94 3.68
N TRP A 135 2.48 -13.84 3.23
CA TRP A 135 3.92 -13.60 3.31
C TRP A 135 4.42 -13.56 4.76
N LEU A 136 3.72 -12.88 5.65
CA LEU A 136 4.04 -12.84 7.09
C LEU A 136 4.00 -14.24 7.75
N ASN A 137 3.33 -15.19 7.11
CA ASN A 137 3.20 -16.58 7.53
C ASN A 137 4.03 -17.56 6.66
N GLY A 138 4.85 -17.07 5.75
CA GLY A 138 5.69 -17.90 4.87
C GLY A 138 4.95 -18.63 3.76
N ARG A 139 3.73 -18.23 3.41
CA ARG A 139 2.88 -18.83 2.36
C ARG A 139 2.88 -18.07 1.04
N ALA A 140 3.38 -16.83 1.03
CA ALA A 140 3.58 -16.03 -0.18
C ALA A 140 5.02 -15.53 -0.25
N LYS A 141 5.45 -15.06 -1.42
CA LYS A 141 6.79 -14.53 -1.66
C LYS A 141 6.83 -13.02 -1.45
N GLY A 142 7.90 -12.53 -0.84
CA GLY A 142 8.24 -11.11 -0.80
C GLY A 142 9.58 -10.88 -1.48
N PHE A 143 9.78 -9.69 -2.05
CA PHE A 143 10.97 -9.33 -2.82
C PHE A 143 11.52 -7.97 -2.38
N THR A 144 12.80 -7.75 -2.59
CA THR A 144 13.46 -6.48 -2.26
C THR A 144 13.20 -5.38 -3.28
N ALA A 145 12.72 -5.74 -4.47
CA ALA A 145 12.41 -4.82 -5.57
C ALA A 145 11.13 -5.23 -6.32
N PRO A 146 10.43 -4.28 -6.98
CA PRO A 146 9.15 -4.56 -7.66
C PRO A 146 9.28 -5.61 -8.77
N ASP A 147 10.38 -5.60 -9.50
CA ASP A 147 10.67 -6.56 -10.58
C ASP A 147 11.87 -7.45 -10.26
N GLY A 148 12.33 -7.43 -9.00
CA GLY A 148 13.49 -8.22 -8.56
C GLY A 148 13.16 -9.68 -8.31
N THR A 149 14.24 -10.48 -8.19
CA THR A 149 14.17 -11.92 -7.87
C THR A 149 14.68 -12.24 -6.46
N ASP A 150 15.27 -11.26 -5.78
CA ASP A 150 15.81 -11.43 -4.43
C ASP A 150 14.69 -11.54 -3.41
N GLU A 151 14.44 -12.77 -2.97
CA GLU A 151 13.37 -13.08 -2.03
C GLU A 151 13.70 -12.64 -0.60
N ILE A 152 12.73 -12.05 0.08
CA ILE A 152 12.80 -11.70 1.50
C ILE A 152 11.68 -12.40 2.28
N LYS A 153 12.06 -12.99 3.42
CA LYS A 153 11.16 -13.75 4.30
C LYS A 153 10.93 -13.02 5.61
N ALA A 154 9.71 -13.09 6.13
CA ALA A 154 9.34 -12.51 7.41
C ALA A 154 9.70 -13.44 8.60
N THR A 155 10.94 -13.90 8.68
CA THR A 155 11.40 -14.83 9.71
C THR A 155 11.26 -14.31 11.15
N TRP A 156 11.14 -13.00 11.28
CA TRP A 156 10.93 -12.25 12.51
C TRP A 156 9.47 -12.24 12.98
N CYS A 157 8.52 -12.66 12.16
CA CYS A 157 7.10 -12.67 12.48
C CYS A 157 6.71 -13.96 13.23
N THR A 158 5.82 -13.84 14.23
CA THR A 158 5.23 -15.00 14.91
C THR A 158 4.11 -15.66 14.11
N GLY A 159 3.71 -15.09 12.97
CA GLY A 159 2.52 -15.48 12.21
C GLY A 159 1.20 -14.91 12.76
N LYS A 160 1.21 -14.27 13.91
CA LYS A 160 0.02 -13.61 14.48
C LYS A 160 -0.12 -12.21 13.91
N VAL A 161 -1.21 -11.96 13.22
CA VAL A 161 -1.49 -10.68 12.54
C VAL A 161 -2.86 -10.16 12.97
N GLY A 162 -2.88 -8.97 13.55
CA GLY A 162 -4.10 -8.20 13.79
C GLY A 162 -4.21 -7.10 12.73
N MET A 163 -5.37 -6.96 12.11
CA MET A 163 -5.64 -5.87 11.15
C MET A 163 -6.33 -4.69 11.83
N THR A 164 -6.01 -3.51 11.35
CA THR A 164 -6.69 -2.27 11.67
C THR A 164 -6.85 -1.44 10.39
N GLY A 165 -7.67 -0.42 10.42
CA GLY A 165 -7.87 0.48 9.29
C GLY A 165 -8.70 1.68 9.65
N THR A 166 -8.64 2.70 8.82
CA THR A 166 -9.44 3.91 8.92
C THR A 166 -9.99 4.25 7.55
N SER A 167 -11.32 4.41 7.45
CA SER A 167 -12.03 4.70 6.20
C SER A 167 -11.87 3.55 5.19
N TYR A 168 -11.21 3.79 4.07
CA TYR A 168 -11.03 2.81 3.00
C TYR A 168 -9.75 1.99 3.21
#